data_00e978f9651f131f74f9d35dc9ade113
#
_entry.id   00e978f9651f131f74f9d35dc9ade113
#
_cell.length_a   1.000
_cell.length_b   1.000
_cell.length_c   1.000
_cell.angle_alpha   90.00
_cell.angle_beta   90.00
_cell.angle_gamma   90.00
#
_symmetry.space_group_name_H-M   'P 1'
#
loop_
_entity.id
_entity.type
_entity.pdbx_description
1 polymer ?
#
loop_
_entity_poly.entity_id
_entity_poly.type
_entity_poly.pdbx_seq_one_letter_code
_entity_poly.pdbx_strand_id
1 'polypeptide(L)'
;MFRAFVPAAPALSRRHLLIGATALAASSAITPVFAKGVDGFIDATWQKAKARGVSKKIFNAAMGDFSPITKVLDLSKKQPEFVSTVADYVGKRVTDGQAGKGQDMRAEWTKTLGVIAERYGVQPEAILAIWGIETNYGGYMGGNNTPHALATLAYGGYRASYFGSELITSLEILQAGHVAAGKMVGSWAGAMGHPQFMPSSFMKYAVDFKGDGHEDIWGSVPDALASIGNYLKSFGWRSGETWGYEVKLPADFNYQNVWSAITATLGDWAGVGVTRANGKAFPRAGDTARLYMPMGGNGPVFAVLPNFDVIKRYNSSDSYALAVGHLADRIIGVKGFASAWPKDTALNKSDREQLQALLSRKGYEIGKPDGVIGPKTRAAVIDWQARAGLLPDGHVSGNLLRALS
;
A
#
# COMPACT_ATOMS: atom_id res chain seq x y z
N MET A 1 -35.43 -4.13 22.04
CA MET A 1 -35.98 -2.79 21.68
C MET A 1 -34.78 -1.89 21.44
N PHE A 2 -34.19 -1.94 20.26
CA PHE A 2 -32.98 -1.17 19.89
C PHE A 2 -33.41 0.15 19.27
N ARG A 3 -33.16 1.26 19.97
CA ARG A 3 -33.24 2.60 19.37
C ARG A 3 -32.01 2.80 18.49
N ALA A 4 -32.24 3.01 17.20
CA ALA A 4 -31.23 3.42 16.25
C ALA A 4 -30.63 4.77 16.72
N PHE A 5 -29.37 4.76 17.06
CA PHE A 5 -28.59 5.98 17.28
C PHE A 5 -28.17 6.49 15.89
N VAL A 6 -28.88 7.48 15.36
CA VAL A 6 -28.48 8.23 14.18
C VAL A 6 -27.70 9.43 14.67
N PRO A 7 -26.39 9.50 14.49
CA PRO A 7 -25.69 10.76 14.71
C PRO A 7 -26.10 11.73 13.60
N ALA A 8 -26.55 12.93 13.97
CA ALA A 8 -26.86 14.02 13.06
C ALA A 8 -25.61 14.36 12.23
N ALA A 9 -25.73 14.25 10.92
CA ALA A 9 -24.72 14.72 9.99
C ALA A 9 -24.54 16.23 10.13
N PRO A 10 -23.31 16.77 10.20
CA PRO A 10 -23.09 18.19 10.14
C PRO A 10 -23.55 18.70 8.77
N ALA A 11 -24.42 19.72 8.80
CA ALA A 11 -24.92 20.39 7.61
C ALA A 11 -23.75 20.98 6.80
N LEU A 12 -23.47 20.40 5.65
CA LEU A 12 -22.52 20.93 4.66
C LEU A 12 -23.10 22.24 4.13
N SER A 13 -22.48 23.35 4.50
CA SER A 13 -22.80 24.68 4.01
C SER A 13 -22.60 24.74 2.50
N ARG A 14 -23.57 25.37 1.80
CA ARG A 14 -23.62 25.56 0.33
C ARG A 14 -22.46 26.38 -0.27
N ARG A 15 -21.39 26.64 0.45
CA ARG A 15 -20.25 27.48 0.02
C ARG A 15 -19.07 26.71 -0.60
N HIS A 16 -19.10 25.37 -0.67
CA HIS A 16 -18.01 24.57 -1.24
C HIS A 16 -18.30 23.97 -2.61
N LEU A 17 -19.32 24.45 -3.32
CA LEU A 17 -19.75 23.94 -4.63
C LEU A 17 -19.46 24.90 -5.80
N LEU A 18 -18.57 25.88 -5.62
CA LEU A 18 -18.22 26.87 -6.67
C LEU A 18 -16.71 27.11 -6.82
N ILE A 19 -15.88 26.05 -6.69
CA ILE A 19 -14.48 26.10 -7.16
C ILE A 19 -14.23 24.81 -7.98
N GLY A 20 -14.80 24.81 -9.16
CA GLY A 20 -14.69 23.67 -10.07
C GLY A 20 -15.04 24.00 -11.52
N ALA A 21 -14.85 25.23 -11.97
CA ALA A 21 -15.07 25.56 -13.38
C ALA A 21 -14.38 26.86 -13.77
N THR A 22 -13.05 26.92 -13.75
CA THR A 22 -12.24 27.84 -14.61
C THR A 22 -10.78 27.42 -14.52
N ALA A 23 -10.46 26.29 -15.11
CA ALA A 23 -9.11 25.99 -15.58
C ALA A 23 -9.23 25.53 -17.03
N LEU A 24 -9.80 26.40 -17.86
CA LEU A 24 -9.68 26.27 -19.30
C LEU A 24 -8.41 27.00 -19.75
N ALA A 25 -7.66 26.30 -20.60
CA ALA A 25 -6.71 26.82 -21.56
C ALA A 25 -5.38 27.37 -21.01
N ALA A 26 -4.52 26.48 -20.55
CA ALA A 26 -3.15 26.44 -21.01
C ALA A 26 -2.85 25.01 -21.44
N SER A 27 -3.44 24.56 -22.52
CA SER A 27 -2.91 23.45 -23.31
C SER A 27 -1.65 23.97 -24.00
N SER A 28 -0.55 24.16 -23.21
CA SER A 28 0.76 24.05 -23.78
C SER A 28 0.80 22.64 -24.38
N ALA A 29 0.77 22.56 -25.69
CA ALA A 29 0.97 21.35 -26.46
C ALA A 29 2.20 20.67 -25.88
N ILE A 30 1.98 19.60 -25.09
CA ILE A 30 3.00 18.64 -24.75
C ILE A 30 3.29 17.95 -26.07
N THR A 31 4.17 18.55 -26.86
CA THR A 31 4.77 17.88 -28.01
C THR A 31 5.38 16.61 -27.44
N PRO A 32 5.01 15.43 -27.91
CA PRO A 32 5.55 14.21 -27.37
C PRO A 32 7.07 14.26 -27.55
N VAL A 33 7.80 14.13 -26.43
CA VAL A 33 9.28 14.10 -26.37
C VAL A 33 9.85 13.01 -27.28
N PHE A 34 9.03 12.08 -27.71
CA PHE A 34 9.33 11.00 -28.66
C PHE A 34 9.77 11.45 -30.06
N ALA A 35 9.49 12.68 -30.46
CA ALA A 35 9.87 13.17 -31.82
C ALA A 35 11.38 13.41 -31.98
N LYS A 36 12.18 13.43 -30.88
CA LYS A 36 13.61 13.74 -30.92
C LYS A 36 14.55 12.56 -30.61
N GLY A 37 14.03 11.33 -30.46
CA GLY A 37 14.83 10.16 -30.08
C GLY A 37 15.42 10.24 -28.66
N VAL A 38 16.34 9.34 -28.33
CA VAL A 38 17.00 9.26 -27.03
C VAL A 38 17.84 10.51 -26.74
N ASP A 39 18.56 11.03 -27.73
CA ASP A 39 19.43 12.20 -27.56
C ASP A 39 18.61 13.45 -27.16
N GLY A 40 17.49 13.69 -27.84
CA GLY A 40 16.60 14.79 -27.49
C GLY A 40 15.94 14.65 -26.11
N PHE A 41 15.71 13.42 -25.65
CA PHE A 41 15.26 13.16 -24.28
C PHE A 41 16.36 13.46 -23.26
N ILE A 42 17.60 13.05 -23.52
CA ILE A 42 18.77 13.33 -22.67
C ILE A 42 19.01 14.83 -22.56
N ASP A 43 18.98 15.56 -23.70
CA ASP A 43 19.16 17.01 -23.70
C ASP A 43 18.07 17.73 -22.88
N ALA A 44 16.81 17.36 -23.07
CA ALA A 44 15.70 17.92 -22.30
C ALA A 44 15.81 17.58 -20.79
N THR A 45 16.28 16.38 -20.46
CA THR A 45 16.52 15.95 -19.07
C THR A 45 17.68 16.74 -18.46
N TRP A 46 18.76 16.95 -19.22
CA TRP A 46 19.88 17.80 -18.78
C TRP A 46 19.43 19.22 -18.42
N GLN A 47 18.63 19.87 -19.26
CA GLN A 47 18.17 21.24 -18.96
C GLN A 47 17.39 21.31 -17.65
N LYS A 48 16.54 20.30 -17.38
CA LYS A 48 15.80 20.19 -16.12
C LYS A 48 16.72 19.91 -14.92
N ALA A 49 17.67 18.99 -15.07
CA ALA A 49 18.63 18.66 -14.01
C ALA A 49 19.53 19.85 -13.68
N LYS A 50 20.04 20.56 -14.71
CA LYS A 50 20.83 21.78 -14.55
C LYS A 50 20.06 22.87 -13.77
N ALA A 51 18.79 23.08 -14.11
CA ALA A 51 17.92 24.04 -13.41
C ALA A 51 17.70 23.69 -11.92
N ARG A 52 17.93 22.42 -11.53
CA ARG A 52 17.85 21.91 -10.15
C ARG A 52 19.23 21.80 -9.49
N GLY A 53 20.28 22.41 -10.07
CA GLY A 53 21.62 22.46 -9.49
C GLY A 53 22.49 21.22 -9.73
N VAL A 54 22.07 20.27 -10.55
CA VAL A 54 22.89 19.09 -10.90
C VAL A 54 24.04 19.51 -11.80
N SER A 55 25.26 19.14 -11.44
CA SER A 55 26.47 19.42 -12.24
C SER A 55 26.53 18.51 -13.48
N LYS A 56 27.20 18.99 -14.55
CA LYS A 56 27.38 18.16 -15.75
C LYS A 56 28.16 16.89 -15.47
N LYS A 57 29.07 16.92 -14.51
CA LYS A 57 29.85 15.73 -14.07
C LYS A 57 28.94 14.65 -13.53
N ILE A 58 28.04 15.00 -12.61
CA ILE A 58 27.08 14.04 -12.01
C ILE A 58 26.10 13.55 -13.06
N PHE A 59 25.56 14.47 -13.89
CA PHE A 59 24.66 14.08 -14.97
C PHE A 59 25.29 13.07 -15.93
N ASN A 60 26.51 13.32 -16.36
CA ASN A 60 27.22 12.40 -17.27
C ASN A 60 27.55 11.06 -16.58
N ALA A 61 27.90 11.06 -15.30
CA ALA A 61 28.15 9.82 -14.55
C ALA A 61 26.88 8.97 -14.39
N ALA A 62 25.70 9.59 -14.35
CA ALA A 62 24.42 8.89 -14.16
C ALA A 62 23.69 8.56 -15.46
N MET A 63 23.93 9.32 -16.54
CA MET A 63 23.11 9.28 -17.76
C MET A 63 23.94 9.19 -19.04
N GLY A 64 25.28 9.23 -18.95
CA GLY A 64 26.15 9.34 -20.13
C GLY A 64 26.09 8.14 -21.08
N ASP A 65 25.80 6.97 -20.55
CA ASP A 65 25.64 5.70 -21.28
C ASP A 65 24.18 5.21 -21.31
N PHE A 66 23.22 6.14 -21.07
CA PHE A 66 21.82 5.76 -21.03
C PHE A 66 21.33 5.15 -22.33
N SER A 67 20.74 3.98 -22.23
CA SER A 67 19.87 3.40 -23.24
C SER A 67 18.62 2.83 -22.59
N PRO A 68 17.44 2.90 -23.24
CA PRO A 68 16.21 2.37 -22.69
C PRO A 68 16.31 0.88 -22.38
N ILE A 69 15.92 0.49 -21.16
CA ILE A 69 15.97 -0.91 -20.70
C ILE A 69 14.71 -1.64 -21.18
N THR A 70 14.84 -2.51 -22.19
CA THR A 70 13.71 -3.24 -22.78
C THR A 70 12.86 -3.95 -21.74
N LYS A 71 13.49 -4.65 -20.78
CA LYS A 71 12.78 -5.36 -19.69
C LYS A 71 11.91 -4.42 -18.84
N VAL A 72 12.35 -3.20 -18.60
CA VAL A 72 11.58 -2.18 -17.85
C VAL A 72 10.36 -1.73 -18.66
N LEU A 73 10.53 -1.50 -19.97
CA LEU A 73 9.42 -1.17 -20.87
C LEU A 73 8.39 -2.30 -20.93
N ASP A 74 8.83 -3.55 -21.01
CA ASP A 74 7.95 -4.72 -21.05
C ASP A 74 7.17 -4.88 -19.74
N LEU A 75 7.82 -4.67 -18.59
CA LEU A 75 7.16 -4.69 -17.29
C LEU A 75 6.13 -3.57 -17.13
N SER A 76 6.41 -2.40 -17.69
CA SER A 76 5.47 -1.27 -17.63
C SER A 76 4.19 -1.50 -18.46
N LYS A 77 4.27 -2.32 -19.53
CA LYS A 77 3.12 -2.70 -20.38
C LYS A 77 2.34 -3.87 -19.80
N LYS A 78 3.03 -4.77 -19.10
CA LYS A 78 2.43 -5.89 -18.39
C LYS A 78 1.95 -5.42 -17.02
N GLN A 79 0.91 -4.59 -16.97
CA GLN A 79 0.12 -4.52 -15.75
C GLN A 79 -0.56 -5.89 -15.61
N PRO A 80 -0.17 -6.73 -14.65
CA PRO A 80 -0.81 -8.02 -14.52
C PRO A 80 -2.25 -7.77 -14.10
N GLU A 81 -3.19 -8.15 -14.94
CA GLU A 81 -4.59 -8.38 -14.55
C GLU A 81 -4.69 -9.56 -13.56
N PHE A 82 -3.56 -10.03 -13.04
CA PHE A 82 -3.51 -11.05 -12.01
C PHE A 82 -4.00 -10.44 -10.70
N VAL A 83 -5.31 -10.50 -10.54
CA VAL A 83 -5.93 -10.23 -9.27
C VAL A 83 -5.62 -11.40 -8.36
N SER A 84 -4.55 -11.28 -7.58
CA SER A 84 -4.23 -12.22 -6.52
C SER A 84 -5.24 -12.06 -5.39
N THR A 85 -5.70 -13.16 -4.82
CA THR A 85 -6.49 -13.06 -3.59
C THR A 85 -5.64 -12.49 -2.45
N VAL A 86 -6.30 -11.94 -1.42
CA VAL A 86 -5.59 -11.48 -0.23
C VAL A 86 -4.87 -12.65 0.45
N ALA A 87 -5.48 -13.83 0.48
CA ALA A 87 -4.87 -15.05 1.00
C ALA A 87 -3.57 -15.40 0.28
N ASP A 88 -3.57 -15.41 -1.06
CA ASP A 88 -2.38 -15.68 -1.87
C ASP A 88 -1.28 -14.64 -1.65
N TYR A 89 -1.66 -13.36 -1.58
CA TYR A 89 -0.71 -12.28 -1.35
C TYR A 89 -0.02 -12.41 0.00
N VAL A 90 -0.81 -12.59 1.06
CA VAL A 90 -0.29 -12.74 2.43
C VAL A 90 0.52 -14.03 2.56
N GLY A 91 0.00 -15.16 2.07
CA GLY A 91 0.67 -16.46 2.17
C GLY A 91 2.03 -16.52 1.47
N LYS A 92 2.18 -15.80 0.33
CA LYS A 92 3.47 -15.71 -0.38
C LYS A 92 4.49 -14.81 0.32
N ARG A 93 4.03 -13.84 1.12
CA ARG A 93 4.90 -12.82 1.72
C ARG A 93 5.15 -13.01 3.22
N VAL A 94 4.29 -13.75 3.91
CA VAL A 94 4.40 -14.00 5.34
C VAL A 94 4.53 -15.50 5.57
N THR A 95 5.73 -16.00 5.35
CA THR A 95 6.10 -17.41 5.59
C THR A 95 6.78 -17.56 6.96
N ASP A 96 6.89 -18.80 7.47
CA ASP A 96 7.63 -19.07 8.69
C ASP A 96 9.11 -18.67 8.57
N GLY A 97 9.72 -18.89 7.40
CA GLY A 97 11.09 -18.44 7.11
C GLY A 97 11.24 -16.92 7.17
N GLN A 98 10.26 -16.18 6.61
CA GLN A 98 10.26 -14.72 6.65
C GLN A 98 10.10 -14.21 8.09
N ALA A 99 9.23 -14.82 8.88
CA ALA A 99 9.02 -14.48 10.29
C ALA A 99 10.26 -14.80 11.13
N GLY A 100 10.85 -15.99 10.96
CA GLY A 100 12.08 -16.39 11.66
C GLY A 100 13.24 -15.45 11.37
N LYS A 101 13.48 -15.11 10.09
CA LYS A 101 14.49 -14.11 9.73
C LYS A 101 14.21 -12.74 10.38
N GLY A 102 12.93 -12.34 10.49
CA GLY A 102 12.55 -11.11 11.18
C GLY A 102 12.85 -11.14 12.67
N GLN A 103 12.70 -12.30 13.32
CA GLN A 103 13.10 -12.51 14.72
C GLN A 103 14.60 -12.39 14.90
N ASP A 104 15.40 -12.96 14.00
CA ASP A 104 16.86 -12.83 13.99
C ASP A 104 17.27 -11.37 13.83
N MET A 105 16.69 -10.64 12.88
CA MET A 105 16.93 -9.21 12.67
C MET A 105 16.52 -8.37 13.89
N ARG A 106 15.42 -8.74 14.56
CA ARG A 106 15.01 -8.08 15.79
C ARG A 106 16.05 -8.23 16.91
N ALA A 107 16.62 -9.42 17.05
CA ALA A 107 17.67 -9.69 18.01
C ALA A 107 18.98 -8.94 17.65
N GLU A 108 19.40 -9.00 16.39
CA GLU A 108 20.61 -8.34 15.88
C GLU A 108 20.57 -6.82 16.07
N TRP A 109 19.45 -6.19 15.73
CA TRP A 109 19.30 -4.73 15.72
C TRP A 109 18.59 -4.17 16.96
N THR A 110 18.51 -4.93 18.05
CA THR A 110 17.73 -4.58 19.26
C THR A 110 18.06 -3.17 19.77
N LYS A 111 19.33 -2.82 19.90
CA LYS A 111 19.77 -1.50 20.41
C LYS A 111 19.36 -0.36 19.45
N THR A 112 19.63 -0.52 18.17
CA THR A 112 19.28 0.45 17.12
C THR A 112 17.76 0.66 17.05
N LEU A 113 17.01 -0.43 17.02
CA LEU A 113 15.54 -0.39 17.01
C LEU A 113 14.97 0.26 18.27
N GLY A 114 15.58 0.05 19.43
CA GLY A 114 15.19 0.72 20.68
C GLY A 114 15.28 2.24 20.57
N VAL A 115 16.41 2.76 20.08
CA VAL A 115 16.61 4.21 19.86
C VAL A 115 15.63 4.76 18.80
N ILE A 116 15.41 4.01 17.73
CA ILE A 116 14.45 4.40 16.67
C ILE A 116 13.02 4.44 17.21
N ALA A 117 12.62 3.43 18.00
CA ALA A 117 11.30 3.37 18.62
C ALA A 117 11.06 4.53 19.59
N GLU A 118 12.06 4.88 20.40
CA GLU A 118 11.99 6.04 21.29
C GLU A 118 11.86 7.35 20.49
N ARG A 119 12.65 7.51 19.42
CA ARG A 119 12.68 8.76 18.61
C ARG A 119 11.42 8.97 17.79
N TYR A 120 10.88 7.91 17.21
CA TYR A 120 9.76 8.01 16.25
C TYR A 120 8.42 7.50 16.80
N GLY A 121 8.41 6.81 17.93
CA GLY A 121 7.21 6.20 18.51
C GLY A 121 6.68 5.02 17.72
N VAL A 122 7.50 4.43 16.82
CA VAL A 122 7.12 3.29 15.96
C VAL A 122 7.68 2.00 16.54
N GLN A 123 6.83 0.99 16.66
CA GLN A 123 7.25 -0.29 17.20
C GLN A 123 8.27 -0.99 16.28
N PRO A 124 9.33 -1.61 16.85
CA PRO A 124 10.36 -2.34 16.12
C PRO A 124 9.85 -3.34 15.10
N GLU A 125 8.84 -4.12 15.46
CA GLU A 125 8.23 -5.13 14.60
C GLU A 125 7.57 -4.55 13.36
N ALA A 126 7.00 -3.36 13.42
CA ALA A 126 6.40 -2.69 12.26
C ALA A 126 7.48 -2.24 11.26
N ILE A 127 8.59 -1.69 11.76
CA ILE A 127 9.75 -1.29 10.95
C ILE A 127 10.36 -2.52 10.27
N LEU A 128 10.57 -3.59 11.03
CA LEU A 128 11.13 -4.84 10.52
C LEU A 128 10.22 -5.53 9.51
N ALA A 129 8.90 -5.48 9.73
CA ALA A 129 7.94 -6.07 8.80
C ALA A 129 7.96 -5.36 7.44
N ILE A 130 8.03 -4.03 7.42
CA ILE A 130 8.20 -3.28 6.17
C ILE A 130 9.51 -3.67 5.50
N TRP A 131 10.62 -3.65 6.21
CA TRP A 131 11.92 -4.06 5.67
C TRP A 131 11.90 -5.48 5.12
N GLY A 132 11.22 -6.39 5.83
CA GLY A 132 11.02 -7.77 5.40
C GLY A 132 10.22 -7.88 4.10
N ILE A 133 9.07 -7.20 4.01
CA ILE A 133 8.18 -7.24 2.83
C ILE A 133 8.85 -6.59 1.62
N GLU A 134 9.59 -5.48 1.81
CA GLU A 134 10.19 -4.72 0.70
C GLU A 134 11.40 -5.44 0.10
N THR A 135 12.32 -5.90 0.92
CA THR A 135 13.61 -6.38 0.43
C THR A 135 14.07 -7.71 1.03
N ASN A 136 13.18 -8.43 1.75
CA ASN A 136 13.59 -9.63 2.50
C ASN A 136 14.78 -9.33 3.43
N TYR A 137 14.66 -8.27 4.22
CA TYR A 137 15.69 -7.76 5.13
C TYR A 137 17.01 -7.49 4.41
N GLY A 138 16.95 -6.76 3.31
CA GLY A 138 18.10 -6.40 2.49
C GLY A 138 18.62 -7.51 1.59
N GLY A 139 17.95 -8.67 1.54
CA GLY A 139 18.37 -9.79 0.69
C GLY A 139 18.27 -9.50 -0.81
N TYR A 140 17.38 -8.58 -1.21
CA TYR A 140 17.26 -8.12 -2.58
C TYR A 140 16.66 -6.72 -2.67
N MET A 141 17.45 -5.74 -3.05
CA MET A 141 17.07 -4.32 -3.19
C MET A 141 16.76 -3.91 -4.64
N GLY A 142 16.77 -4.86 -5.56
CA GLY A 142 16.68 -4.61 -6.99
C GLY A 142 18.05 -4.65 -7.68
N GLY A 143 18.05 -4.76 -9.01
CA GLY A 143 19.27 -4.87 -9.81
C GLY A 143 19.34 -3.85 -10.95
N ASN A 144 18.45 -2.84 -10.96
CA ASN A 144 18.47 -1.82 -11.99
C ASN A 144 19.21 -0.57 -11.49
N ASN A 145 19.99 0.06 -12.36
CA ASN A 145 20.44 1.43 -12.11
C ASN A 145 19.20 2.32 -12.04
N THR A 146 18.98 2.99 -10.91
CA THR A 146 17.74 3.75 -10.64
C THR A 146 17.52 4.90 -11.63
N PRO A 147 18.51 5.79 -11.91
CA PRO A 147 18.37 6.80 -12.95
C PRO A 147 17.96 6.21 -14.30
N HIS A 148 18.56 5.11 -14.74
CA HIS A 148 18.23 4.49 -16.02
C HIS A 148 16.83 3.87 -16.04
N ALA A 149 16.41 3.22 -14.95
CA ALA A 149 15.05 2.68 -14.85
C ALA A 149 13.99 3.78 -14.93
N LEU A 150 14.18 4.87 -14.17
CA LEU A 150 13.30 6.04 -14.18
C LEU A 150 13.27 6.75 -15.54
N ALA A 151 14.46 6.93 -16.15
CA ALA A 151 14.60 7.50 -17.49
C ALA A 151 13.87 6.65 -18.54
N THR A 152 14.00 5.32 -18.45
CA THR A 152 13.33 4.39 -19.34
C THR A 152 11.81 4.50 -19.26
N LEU A 153 11.24 4.57 -18.05
CA LEU A 153 9.80 4.74 -17.85
C LEU A 153 9.30 6.09 -18.36
N ALA A 154 10.05 7.16 -18.07
CA ALA A 154 9.72 8.51 -18.55
C ALA A 154 9.79 8.60 -20.08
N TYR A 155 10.85 8.08 -20.68
CA TYR A 155 11.05 8.00 -22.13
C TYR A 155 9.99 7.13 -22.79
N GLY A 156 9.66 5.97 -22.21
CA GLY A 156 8.62 5.06 -22.69
C GLY A 156 7.17 5.56 -22.54
N GLY A 157 6.95 6.75 -21.99
CA GLY A 157 5.63 7.37 -21.83
C GLY A 157 4.80 6.83 -20.65
N TYR A 158 5.33 5.87 -19.91
CA TYR A 158 4.61 5.34 -18.75
C TYR A 158 4.65 6.34 -17.59
N ARG A 159 3.51 6.98 -17.28
CA ARG A 159 3.42 8.06 -16.28
C ARG A 159 4.59 9.06 -16.42
N ALA A 160 4.89 9.48 -17.64
CA ALA A 160 6.12 10.18 -18.02
C ALA A 160 6.45 11.41 -17.15
N SER A 161 5.44 12.21 -16.76
CA SER A 161 5.64 13.35 -15.87
C SER A 161 6.13 12.93 -14.48
N TYR A 162 5.52 11.90 -13.90
CA TYR A 162 5.89 11.37 -12.59
C TYR A 162 7.31 10.81 -12.60
N PHE A 163 7.61 9.84 -13.49
CA PHE A 163 8.93 9.23 -13.55
C PHE A 163 10.03 10.21 -14.01
N GLY A 164 9.68 11.20 -14.83
CA GLY A 164 10.59 12.29 -15.16
C GLY A 164 10.95 13.17 -13.97
N SER A 165 10.00 13.43 -13.06
CA SER A 165 10.27 14.13 -11.81
C SER A 165 11.14 13.31 -10.88
N GLU A 166 10.83 12.01 -10.71
CA GLU A 166 11.62 11.09 -9.87
C GLU A 166 13.06 10.95 -10.42
N LEU A 167 13.24 10.93 -11.75
CA LEU A 167 14.56 10.94 -12.39
C LEU A 167 15.37 12.17 -11.97
N ILE A 168 14.80 13.37 -12.08
CA ILE A 168 15.53 14.60 -11.69
C ILE A 168 15.89 14.54 -10.20
N THR A 169 14.96 14.11 -9.35
CA THR A 169 15.22 13.96 -7.91
C THR A 169 16.31 12.92 -7.62
N SER A 170 16.39 11.82 -8.39
CA SER A 170 17.49 10.86 -8.26
C SER A 170 18.85 11.46 -8.56
N LEU A 171 18.92 12.37 -9.54
CA LEU A 171 20.15 13.10 -9.87
C LEU A 171 20.52 14.14 -8.78
N GLU A 172 19.55 14.74 -8.09
CA GLU A 172 19.79 15.60 -6.93
C GLU A 172 20.40 14.82 -5.77
N ILE A 173 19.91 13.59 -5.49
CA ILE A 173 20.48 12.68 -4.48
C ILE A 173 21.94 12.35 -4.81
N LEU A 174 22.25 12.07 -6.07
CA LEU A 174 23.63 11.84 -6.52
C LEU A 174 24.49 13.11 -6.37
N GLN A 175 23.93 14.28 -6.69
CA GLN A 175 24.62 15.57 -6.56
C GLN A 175 24.95 15.89 -5.09
N ALA A 176 24.05 15.54 -4.16
CA ALA A 176 24.29 15.69 -2.72
C ALA A 176 25.32 14.70 -2.16
N GLY A 177 25.66 13.64 -2.93
CA GLY A 177 26.71 12.70 -2.55
C GLY A 177 26.27 11.57 -1.63
N HIS A 178 24.94 11.38 -1.42
CA HIS A 178 24.42 10.31 -0.55
C HIS A 178 24.77 8.90 -1.07
N VAL A 179 24.96 8.74 -2.36
CA VAL A 179 25.34 7.48 -3.01
C VAL A 179 26.10 7.76 -4.33
N ALA A 180 27.03 6.89 -4.70
CA ALA A 180 27.67 6.97 -6.02
C ALA A 180 26.73 6.49 -7.14
N ALA A 181 26.82 7.07 -8.34
CA ALA A 181 25.95 6.76 -9.47
C ALA A 181 25.85 5.26 -9.78
N GLY A 182 26.99 4.53 -9.79
CA GLY A 182 27.01 3.09 -10.01
C GLY A 182 26.46 2.23 -8.86
N LYS A 183 26.22 2.82 -7.69
CA LYS A 183 25.66 2.14 -6.50
C LYS A 183 24.18 2.50 -6.24
N MET A 184 23.61 3.47 -6.96
CA MET A 184 22.19 3.81 -6.86
C MET A 184 21.35 2.75 -7.58
N VAL A 185 21.19 1.60 -6.94
CA VAL A 185 20.41 0.47 -7.47
C VAL A 185 19.03 0.39 -6.83
N GLY A 186 18.08 -0.15 -7.59
CA GLY A 186 16.71 -0.27 -7.13
C GLY A 186 15.87 -1.21 -7.98
N SER A 187 14.57 -1.15 -7.78
CA SER A 187 13.58 -1.91 -8.55
C SER A 187 13.49 -1.42 -10.00
N TRP A 188 12.79 -2.17 -10.84
CA TRP A 188 12.51 -1.76 -12.22
C TRP A 188 11.71 -0.44 -12.32
N ALA A 189 11.00 -0.07 -11.25
CA ALA A 189 10.20 1.16 -11.15
C ALA A 189 10.90 2.27 -10.34
N GLY A 190 12.18 2.10 -10.00
CA GLY A 190 12.99 3.15 -9.37
C GLY A 190 12.86 3.25 -7.86
N ALA A 191 12.25 2.27 -7.18
CA ALA A 191 12.26 2.18 -5.72
C ALA A 191 13.64 1.70 -5.24
N MET A 192 14.22 2.37 -4.20
CA MET A 192 15.63 2.33 -3.86
C MET A 192 15.93 1.76 -2.49
N GLY A 193 17.05 1.03 -2.39
CA GLY A 193 17.66 0.59 -1.15
C GLY A 193 16.79 -0.33 -0.31
N HIS A 194 17.18 -0.51 0.95
CA HIS A 194 16.47 -1.35 1.92
C HIS A 194 14.98 -1.00 2.10
N PRO A 195 14.59 0.30 2.20
CA PRO A 195 13.20 0.70 2.41
C PRO A 195 12.39 0.78 1.11
N GLN A 196 12.99 0.56 -0.05
CA GLN A 196 12.35 0.73 -1.37
C GLN A 196 11.69 2.11 -1.53
N PHE A 197 12.39 3.16 -1.12
CA PHE A 197 11.92 4.53 -1.30
C PHE A 197 12.03 4.99 -2.75
N MET A 198 11.01 5.70 -3.22
CA MET A 198 11.16 6.52 -4.42
C MET A 198 12.08 7.70 -4.12
N PRO A 199 12.79 8.28 -5.14
CA PRO A 199 13.67 9.44 -4.92
C PRO A 199 13.01 10.58 -4.15
N SER A 200 11.76 10.92 -4.45
CA SER A 200 11.01 11.94 -3.72
C SER A 200 10.71 11.56 -2.26
N SER A 201 10.55 10.28 -1.97
CA SER A 201 10.40 9.78 -0.60
C SER A 201 11.72 9.82 0.15
N PHE A 202 12.83 9.48 -0.50
CA PHE A 202 14.18 9.64 0.06
C PHE A 202 14.43 11.08 0.52
N MET A 203 14.25 12.06 -0.35
CA MET A 203 14.47 13.47 -0.04
C MET A 203 13.63 13.99 1.13
N LYS A 204 12.50 13.35 1.44
CA LYS A 204 11.60 13.78 2.51
C LYS A 204 11.80 13.02 3.82
N TYR A 205 12.16 11.75 3.74
CA TYR A 205 12.04 10.84 4.87
C TYR A 205 13.32 10.07 5.20
N ALA A 206 14.32 10.07 4.33
CA ALA A 206 15.60 9.45 4.65
C ALA A 206 16.24 10.14 5.85
N VAL A 207 16.99 9.38 6.64
CA VAL A 207 17.61 9.81 7.89
C VAL A 207 19.04 9.33 7.94
N ASP A 208 19.98 10.25 8.17
CA ASP A 208 21.31 9.93 8.64
C ASP A 208 21.23 9.59 10.14
N PHE A 209 21.13 8.31 10.45
CA PHE A 209 21.04 7.82 11.82
C PHE A 209 22.41 7.76 12.49
N LYS A 210 23.46 7.53 11.72
CA LYS A 210 24.84 7.45 12.21
C LYS A 210 25.46 8.81 12.47
N GLY A 211 24.99 9.88 11.80
CA GLY A 211 25.51 11.23 11.90
C GLY A 211 26.83 11.42 11.11
N ASP A 212 26.98 10.69 9.99
CA ASP A 212 28.15 10.79 9.12
C ASP A 212 27.98 11.79 7.95
N GLY A 213 26.81 12.45 7.89
CA GLY A 213 26.46 13.45 6.89
C GLY A 213 25.78 12.88 5.65
N HIS A 214 25.47 11.59 5.63
CA HIS A 214 24.85 10.91 4.49
C HIS A 214 23.71 10.01 4.91
N GLU A 215 22.54 10.14 4.30
CA GLU A 215 21.42 9.22 4.43
C GLU A 215 21.65 7.99 3.51
N ASP A 216 22.34 6.97 4.02
CA ASP A 216 22.68 5.78 3.24
C ASP A 216 21.65 4.66 3.43
N ILE A 217 20.60 4.66 2.61
CA ILE A 217 19.58 3.60 2.64
C ILE A 217 19.99 2.31 1.90
N TRP A 218 21.16 2.27 1.26
CA TRP A 218 21.69 1.09 0.54
C TRP A 218 22.71 0.30 1.34
N GLY A 219 23.66 0.98 1.99
CA GLY A 219 24.75 0.36 2.73
C GLY A 219 24.62 0.43 4.24
N SER A 220 23.71 1.27 4.77
CA SER A 220 23.51 1.47 6.21
C SER A 220 22.12 0.96 6.64
N VAL A 221 22.10 -0.22 7.27
CA VAL A 221 20.86 -0.75 7.85
C VAL A 221 20.28 0.20 8.92
N PRO A 222 21.08 0.80 9.84
CA PRO A 222 20.54 1.77 10.80
C PRO A 222 19.83 2.97 10.15
N ASP A 223 20.39 3.55 9.08
CA ASP A 223 19.77 4.67 8.36
C ASP A 223 18.47 4.23 7.70
N ALA A 224 18.48 3.05 7.09
CA ALA A 224 17.29 2.49 6.45
C ALA A 224 16.15 2.23 7.45
N LEU A 225 16.45 1.62 8.61
CA LEU A 225 15.45 1.37 9.66
C LEU A 225 14.92 2.68 10.26
N ALA A 226 15.79 3.67 10.50
CA ALA A 226 15.39 4.98 10.98
C ALA A 226 14.54 5.73 9.93
N SER A 227 14.88 5.60 8.66
CA SER A 227 14.10 6.17 7.55
C SER A 227 12.69 5.58 7.47
N ILE A 228 12.53 4.27 7.65
CA ILE A 228 11.21 3.62 7.74
C ILE A 228 10.43 4.17 8.94
N GLY A 229 11.07 4.27 10.12
CA GLY A 229 10.47 4.84 11.32
C GLY A 229 10.01 6.28 11.13
N ASN A 230 10.87 7.12 10.54
CA ASN A 230 10.56 8.52 10.22
C ASN A 230 9.39 8.64 9.22
N TYR A 231 9.36 7.78 8.20
CA TYR A 231 8.25 7.72 7.24
C TYR A 231 6.92 7.46 7.95
N LEU A 232 6.83 6.39 8.74
CA LEU A 232 5.61 6.02 9.45
C LEU A 232 5.16 7.11 10.42
N LYS A 233 6.09 7.69 11.20
CA LYS A 233 5.80 8.83 12.08
C LYS A 233 5.22 10.02 11.30
N SER A 234 5.84 10.36 10.17
CA SER A 234 5.42 11.50 9.33
C SER A 234 4.01 11.34 8.77
N PHE A 235 3.52 10.11 8.64
CA PHE A 235 2.14 9.82 8.24
C PHE A 235 1.19 9.55 9.41
N GLY A 236 1.60 9.88 10.64
CA GLY A 236 0.73 9.87 11.80
C GLY A 236 0.66 8.54 12.52
N TRP A 237 1.74 7.76 12.52
CA TRP A 237 1.83 6.55 13.35
C TRP A 237 1.48 6.85 14.80
N ARG A 238 0.57 6.07 15.35
CA ARG A 238 0.12 6.20 16.73
C ARG A 238 0.90 5.24 17.62
N SER A 239 1.74 5.81 18.47
CA SER A 239 2.56 5.06 19.41
C SER A 239 1.70 4.22 20.36
N GLY A 240 2.10 2.97 20.57
CA GLY A 240 1.38 2.03 21.44
C GLY A 240 0.10 1.44 20.86
N GLU A 241 -0.36 1.88 19.68
CA GLU A 241 -1.43 1.18 18.94
C GLU A 241 -0.84 0.15 17.99
N THR A 242 -1.50 -1.02 17.87
CA THR A 242 -1.18 -2.00 16.83
C THR A 242 -1.84 -1.62 15.50
N TRP A 243 -1.61 -2.42 14.44
CA TRP A 243 -2.29 -2.29 13.16
C TRP A 243 -3.73 -2.81 13.20
N GLY A 244 -4.01 -3.83 14.03
CA GLY A 244 -5.31 -4.48 14.11
C GLY A 244 -5.32 -5.77 14.89
N TYR A 245 -6.48 -6.40 14.92
CA TYR A 245 -6.72 -7.69 15.56
C TYR A 245 -7.60 -8.57 14.69
N GLU A 246 -7.29 -9.85 14.55
CA GLU A 246 -8.26 -10.80 14.03
C GLU A 246 -9.41 -10.96 15.02
N VAL A 247 -10.64 -10.91 14.50
CA VAL A 247 -11.87 -10.92 15.30
C VAL A 247 -12.86 -11.98 14.79
N LYS A 248 -13.75 -12.40 15.69
CA LYS A 248 -14.94 -13.16 15.40
C LYS A 248 -16.15 -12.27 15.53
N LEU A 249 -17.06 -12.35 14.55
CA LEU A 249 -18.32 -11.65 14.54
C LEU A 249 -19.41 -12.54 15.19
N PRO A 250 -20.41 -11.98 15.89
CA PRO A 250 -21.56 -12.74 16.36
C PRO A 250 -22.39 -13.30 15.20
N ALA A 251 -23.18 -14.34 15.44
CA ALA A 251 -23.94 -15.04 14.41
C ALA A 251 -24.99 -14.16 13.71
N ASP A 252 -25.53 -13.19 14.42
CA ASP A 252 -26.54 -12.22 13.96
C ASP A 252 -25.95 -10.89 13.48
N PHE A 253 -24.64 -10.87 13.16
CA PHE A 253 -23.93 -9.65 12.81
C PHE A 253 -24.46 -9.04 11.51
N ASN A 254 -24.74 -7.74 11.55
CA ASN A 254 -25.10 -6.98 10.34
C ASN A 254 -23.85 -6.63 9.51
N TYR A 255 -23.58 -7.36 8.46
CA TYR A 255 -22.43 -7.16 7.57
C TYR A 255 -22.39 -5.81 6.83
N GLN A 256 -23.51 -5.10 6.75
CA GLN A 256 -23.55 -3.72 6.25
C GLN A 256 -22.60 -2.81 7.03
N ASN A 257 -22.40 -3.08 8.32
CA ASN A 257 -21.50 -2.30 9.17
C ASN A 257 -20.02 -2.37 8.72
N VAL A 258 -19.61 -3.47 8.09
CA VAL A 258 -18.27 -3.61 7.50
C VAL A 258 -18.14 -2.71 6.27
N TRP A 259 -19.14 -2.78 5.38
CA TRP A 259 -19.06 -2.09 4.08
C TRP A 259 -19.34 -0.59 4.18
N SER A 260 -20.03 -0.16 5.22
CA SER A 260 -20.22 1.26 5.54
C SER A 260 -18.99 1.90 6.19
N ALA A 261 -17.92 1.14 6.38
CA ALA A 261 -16.68 1.57 7.02
C ALA A 261 -16.89 2.28 8.37
N ILE A 262 -17.88 1.78 9.15
CA ILE A 262 -18.17 2.33 10.48
C ILE A 262 -16.92 2.22 11.34
N THR A 263 -16.54 3.34 11.96
CA THR A 263 -15.47 3.40 12.95
C THR A 263 -16.10 3.53 14.33
N ALA A 264 -15.73 2.65 15.26
CA ALA A 264 -16.16 2.65 16.64
C ALA A 264 -15.00 2.26 17.55
N THR A 265 -15.13 2.42 18.86
CA THR A 265 -14.10 1.92 19.76
C THR A 265 -14.11 0.39 19.83
N LEU A 266 -12.98 -0.20 20.20
CA LEU A 266 -12.90 -1.66 20.41
C LEU A 266 -13.84 -2.12 21.52
N GLY A 267 -14.13 -1.23 22.50
CA GLY A 267 -15.14 -1.47 23.54
C GLY A 267 -16.56 -1.52 22.98
N ASP A 268 -16.91 -0.58 22.06
CA ASP A 268 -18.22 -0.58 21.39
C ASP A 268 -18.39 -1.84 20.53
N TRP A 269 -17.35 -2.22 19.78
CA TRP A 269 -17.36 -3.46 19.00
C TRP A 269 -17.55 -4.69 19.90
N ALA A 270 -16.88 -4.73 21.07
CA ALA A 270 -17.06 -5.80 22.05
C ALA A 270 -18.49 -5.81 22.61
N GLY A 271 -19.07 -4.63 22.86
CA GLY A 271 -20.45 -4.47 23.34
C GLY A 271 -21.51 -5.03 22.40
N VAL A 272 -21.22 -5.11 21.09
CA VAL A 272 -22.10 -5.76 20.10
C VAL A 272 -21.65 -7.19 19.74
N GLY A 273 -20.82 -7.81 20.58
CA GLY A 273 -20.44 -9.22 20.46
C GLY A 273 -19.23 -9.52 19.60
N VAL A 274 -18.52 -8.51 19.08
CA VAL A 274 -17.26 -8.72 18.36
C VAL A 274 -16.16 -9.08 19.36
N THR A 275 -15.50 -10.21 19.16
CA THR A 275 -14.45 -10.71 20.08
C THR A 275 -13.15 -10.93 19.33
N ARG A 276 -12.00 -10.86 20.03
CA ARG A 276 -10.73 -11.29 19.41
C ARG A 276 -10.76 -12.78 19.10
N ALA A 277 -10.26 -13.16 17.93
CA ALA A 277 -10.26 -14.55 17.48
C ALA A 277 -9.50 -15.51 18.44
N ASN A 278 -8.52 -14.98 19.18
CA ASN A 278 -7.75 -15.73 20.19
C ASN A 278 -8.45 -15.82 21.57
N GLY A 279 -9.67 -15.33 21.72
CA GLY A 279 -10.47 -15.36 22.95
C GLY A 279 -10.05 -14.37 24.05
N LYS A 280 -9.00 -13.55 23.84
CA LYS A 280 -8.56 -12.55 24.81
C LYS A 280 -9.37 -11.26 24.67
N ALA A 281 -9.49 -10.48 25.75
CA ALA A 281 -10.07 -9.14 25.69
C ALA A 281 -9.21 -8.20 24.84
N PHE A 282 -9.82 -7.14 24.30
CA PHE A 282 -9.07 -6.04 23.66
C PHE A 282 -8.26 -5.30 24.75
N PRO A 283 -6.94 -5.16 24.57
CA PRO A 283 -6.09 -4.57 25.63
C PRO A 283 -6.34 -3.07 25.84
N ARG A 284 -6.87 -2.40 24.83
CA ARG A 284 -7.12 -0.95 24.80
C ARG A 284 -8.53 -0.70 24.24
N ALA A 285 -9.54 -0.86 25.09
CA ALA A 285 -10.95 -0.76 24.68
C ALA A 285 -11.33 0.61 24.07
N GLY A 286 -10.60 1.68 24.39
CA GLY A 286 -10.81 3.01 23.84
C GLY A 286 -10.20 3.26 22.44
N ASP A 287 -9.35 2.37 21.94
CA ASP A 287 -8.79 2.51 20.59
C ASP A 287 -9.91 2.36 19.54
N THR A 288 -9.86 3.18 18.50
CA THR A 288 -10.85 3.15 17.42
C THR A 288 -10.45 2.15 16.35
N ALA A 289 -11.41 1.41 15.81
CA ALA A 289 -11.21 0.47 14.74
C ALA A 289 -12.39 0.47 13.77
N ARG A 290 -12.12 0.07 12.54
CA ARG A 290 -13.15 -0.36 11.57
C ARG A 290 -12.97 -1.85 11.27
N LEU A 291 -14.05 -2.50 10.88
CA LEU A 291 -13.96 -3.90 10.47
C LEU A 291 -13.48 -4.01 9.01
N TYR A 292 -12.65 -5.00 8.77
CA TYR A 292 -12.10 -5.33 7.46
C TYR A 292 -12.25 -6.83 7.19
N MET A 293 -12.92 -7.16 6.10
CA MET A 293 -13.32 -8.52 5.75
C MET A 293 -12.85 -8.82 4.30
N PRO A 294 -11.58 -9.18 4.12
CA PRO A 294 -10.96 -9.25 2.80
C PRO A 294 -11.48 -10.35 1.90
N MET A 295 -11.95 -11.46 2.47
CA MET A 295 -12.43 -12.63 1.71
C MET A 295 -13.79 -13.15 2.24
N GLY A 296 -14.65 -12.24 2.70
CA GLY A 296 -15.97 -12.59 3.22
C GLY A 296 -15.97 -13.05 4.67
N GLY A 297 -17.18 -13.23 5.21
CA GLY A 297 -17.41 -13.57 6.61
C GLY A 297 -17.00 -15.01 6.98
N ASN A 298 -16.80 -15.89 6.00
CA ASN A 298 -16.28 -17.24 6.19
C ASN A 298 -14.74 -17.30 6.30
N GLY A 299 -14.05 -16.17 6.13
CA GLY A 299 -12.60 -16.03 6.28
C GLY A 299 -12.21 -15.23 7.52
N PRO A 300 -10.92 -14.94 7.66
CA PRO A 300 -10.44 -14.03 8.69
C PRO A 300 -11.06 -12.65 8.55
N VAL A 301 -11.59 -12.12 9.66
CA VAL A 301 -12.10 -10.76 9.78
C VAL A 301 -11.21 -10.00 10.75
N PHE A 302 -10.99 -8.72 10.49
CA PHE A 302 -10.08 -7.89 11.27
C PHE A 302 -10.76 -6.63 11.78
N ALA A 303 -10.48 -6.26 13.02
CA ALA A 303 -10.65 -4.91 13.52
C ALA A 303 -9.34 -4.16 13.25
N VAL A 304 -9.31 -3.33 12.21
CA VAL A 304 -8.10 -2.59 11.81
C VAL A 304 -8.10 -1.19 12.42
N LEU A 305 -6.95 -0.83 12.98
CA LEU A 305 -6.74 0.44 13.68
C LEU A 305 -6.10 1.48 12.75
N PRO A 306 -6.01 2.75 13.14
CA PRO A 306 -5.42 3.81 12.31
C PRO A 306 -4.02 3.51 11.76
N ASN A 307 -3.19 2.77 12.48
CA ASN A 307 -1.87 2.37 12.00
C ASN A 307 -1.91 1.47 10.75
N PHE A 308 -3.00 0.74 10.51
CA PHE A 308 -3.22 0.02 9.26
C PHE A 308 -3.26 0.99 8.06
N ASP A 309 -3.93 2.12 8.22
CA ASP A 309 -4.01 3.14 7.16
C ASP A 309 -2.68 3.92 7.02
N VAL A 310 -1.88 4.03 8.09
CA VAL A 310 -0.50 4.55 8.00
C VAL A 310 0.39 3.61 7.19
N ILE A 311 0.30 2.30 7.40
CA ILE A 311 1.02 1.31 6.57
C ILE A 311 0.62 1.45 5.09
N LYS A 312 -0.66 1.71 4.79
CA LYS A 312 -1.14 1.96 3.42
C LYS A 312 -0.53 3.20 2.77
N ARG A 313 0.10 4.11 3.50
CA ARG A 313 0.86 5.22 2.91
C ARG A 313 2.14 4.74 2.21
N TYR A 314 2.69 3.64 2.70
CA TYR A 314 3.85 3.00 2.06
C TYR A 314 3.45 2.34 0.74
N ASN A 315 2.36 1.61 0.75
CA ASN A 315 1.74 1.01 -0.43
C ASN A 315 0.21 0.97 -0.21
N SER A 316 -0.56 1.56 -1.11
CA SER A 316 -2.01 1.77 -0.98
C SER A 316 -2.86 0.49 -0.98
N SER A 317 -2.25 -0.69 -1.12
CA SER A 317 -2.94 -1.99 -1.09
C SER A 317 -3.31 -2.42 0.33
N ASP A 318 -4.57 -2.78 0.56
CA ASP A 318 -5.01 -3.40 1.82
C ASP A 318 -4.31 -4.74 2.06
N SER A 319 -4.03 -5.52 1.01
CA SER A 319 -3.28 -6.78 1.10
C SER A 319 -1.85 -6.56 1.58
N TYR A 320 -1.22 -5.46 1.15
CA TYR A 320 0.09 -5.06 1.62
C TYR A 320 0.07 -4.72 3.11
N ALA A 321 -0.86 -3.87 3.53
CA ALA A 321 -0.95 -3.46 4.92
C ALA A 321 -1.24 -4.66 5.85
N LEU A 322 -2.10 -5.58 5.40
CA LEU A 322 -2.37 -6.82 6.13
C LEU A 322 -1.11 -7.72 6.21
N ALA A 323 -0.35 -7.84 5.12
CA ALA A 323 0.88 -8.63 5.13
C ALA A 323 1.94 -8.03 6.05
N VAL A 324 2.12 -6.70 6.03
CA VAL A 324 3.03 -6.00 6.96
C VAL A 324 2.58 -6.20 8.41
N GLY A 325 1.30 -5.96 8.72
CA GLY A 325 0.77 -6.13 10.07
C GLY A 325 0.89 -7.57 10.56
N HIS A 326 0.55 -8.55 9.70
CA HIS A 326 0.67 -9.96 10.03
C HIS A 326 2.14 -10.38 10.24
N LEU A 327 3.06 -9.92 9.39
CA LEU A 327 4.49 -10.20 9.59
C LEU A 327 5.01 -9.56 10.88
N ALA A 328 4.58 -8.35 11.23
CA ALA A 328 4.93 -7.71 12.49
C ALA A 328 4.50 -8.58 13.70
N ASP A 329 3.27 -9.09 13.68
CA ASP A 329 2.76 -10.01 14.70
C ASP A 329 3.59 -11.30 14.78
N ARG A 330 3.95 -11.89 13.63
CA ARG A 330 4.77 -13.10 13.56
C ARG A 330 6.19 -12.89 14.11
N ILE A 331 6.78 -11.73 13.88
CA ILE A 331 8.12 -11.35 14.41
C ILE A 331 8.12 -11.32 15.95
N ILE A 332 7.03 -10.93 16.58
CA ILE A 332 6.90 -10.93 18.04
C ILE A 332 6.31 -12.23 18.61
N GLY A 333 6.22 -13.28 17.79
CA GLY A 333 5.81 -14.62 18.22
C GLY A 333 4.30 -14.86 18.27
N VAL A 334 3.47 -13.95 17.75
CA VAL A 334 2.04 -14.22 17.56
C VAL A 334 1.89 -15.28 16.48
N LYS A 335 1.04 -16.28 16.73
CA LYS A 335 0.75 -17.34 15.77
C LYS A 335 0.05 -16.79 14.52
N GLY A 336 -0.06 -17.63 13.49
CA GLY A 336 -0.86 -17.33 12.29
C GLY A 336 -2.33 -17.03 12.62
N PHE A 337 -3.10 -16.64 11.63
CA PHE A 337 -4.52 -16.37 11.82
C PHE A 337 -5.26 -17.60 12.35
N ALA A 338 -6.23 -17.36 13.21
CA ALA A 338 -7.05 -18.42 13.83
C ALA A 338 -8.07 -18.97 12.83
N SER A 339 -8.56 -18.12 11.93
CA SER A 339 -9.51 -18.51 10.89
C SER A 339 -8.79 -18.92 9.62
N ALA A 340 -9.27 -20.01 8.98
CA ALA A 340 -8.74 -20.43 7.69
C ALA A 340 -9.21 -19.48 6.56
N TRP A 341 -8.37 -19.28 5.57
CA TRP A 341 -8.77 -18.59 4.34
C TRP A 341 -9.73 -19.46 3.52
N PRO A 342 -10.86 -18.92 3.03
CA PRO A 342 -11.74 -19.64 2.14
C PRO A 342 -11.05 -19.88 0.79
N LYS A 343 -11.33 -21.05 0.19
CA LYS A 343 -10.91 -21.34 -1.19
C LYS A 343 -11.81 -20.56 -2.13
N ASP A 344 -11.28 -19.48 -2.68
CA ASP A 344 -12.00 -18.61 -3.61
C ASP A 344 -11.05 -17.98 -4.63
N THR A 345 -11.61 -17.36 -5.66
CA THR A 345 -10.87 -16.65 -6.70
C THR A 345 -11.25 -15.17 -6.70
N ALA A 346 -10.26 -14.33 -6.87
CA ALA A 346 -10.49 -12.91 -7.06
C ALA A 346 -11.09 -12.67 -8.47
N LEU A 347 -11.96 -11.68 -8.56
CA LEU A 347 -12.60 -11.30 -9.82
C LEU A 347 -11.83 -10.16 -10.49
N ASN A 348 -11.55 -10.30 -11.79
CA ASN A 348 -11.10 -9.21 -12.62
C ASN A 348 -12.25 -8.23 -12.93
N LYS A 349 -12.02 -7.18 -13.71
CA LYS A 349 -13.04 -6.20 -14.04
C LYS A 349 -14.20 -6.82 -14.82
N SER A 350 -13.91 -7.62 -15.84
CA SER A 350 -14.91 -8.30 -16.67
C SER A 350 -15.80 -9.23 -15.85
N ASP A 351 -15.20 -10.00 -14.92
CA ASP A 351 -15.96 -10.89 -14.03
C ASP A 351 -16.93 -10.09 -13.15
N ARG A 352 -16.52 -8.92 -12.65
CA ARG A 352 -17.39 -8.05 -11.85
C ARG A 352 -18.52 -7.43 -12.69
N GLU A 353 -18.24 -7.05 -13.93
CA GLU A 353 -19.27 -6.60 -14.88
C GLU A 353 -20.29 -7.71 -15.17
N GLN A 354 -19.81 -8.96 -15.35
CA GLN A 354 -20.66 -10.13 -15.52
C GLN A 354 -21.56 -10.36 -14.29
N LEU A 355 -20.99 -10.31 -13.10
CA LEU A 355 -21.72 -10.44 -11.84
C LEU A 355 -22.81 -9.37 -11.72
N GLN A 356 -22.52 -8.12 -12.03
CA GLN A 356 -23.49 -7.04 -12.04
C GLN A 356 -24.60 -7.30 -13.07
N ALA A 357 -24.26 -7.77 -14.28
CA ALA A 357 -25.24 -8.12 -15.30
C ALA A 357 -26.16 -9.26 -14.84
N LEU A 358 -25.63 -10.26 -14.13
CA LEU A 358 -26.45 -11.35 -13.56
C LEU A 358 -27.40 -10.86 -12.49
N LEU A 359 -26.96 -9.99 -11.58
CA LEU A 359 -27.82 -9.35 -10.58
C LEU A 359 -28.95 -8.54 -11.24
N SER A 360 -28.63 -7.74 -12.26
CA SER A 360 -29.65 -6.99 -13.02
C SER A 360 -30.69 -7.90 -13.66
N ARG A 361 -30.30 -9.03 -14.25
CA ARG A 361 -31.26 -10.03 -14.81
C ARG A 361 -32.13 -10.66 -13.72
N LYS A 362 -31.68 -10.71 -12.48
CA LYS A 362 -32.48 -11.19 -11.35
C LYS A 362 -33.34 -10.08 -10.71
N GLY A 363 -33.41 -8.90 -11.35
CA GLY A 363 -34.31 -7.81 -10.97
C GLY A 363 -33.71 -6.77 -10.01
N TYR A 364 -32.38 -6.79 -9.74
CA TYR A 364 -31.77 -5.79 -8.91
C TYR A 364 -31.42 -4.50 -9.67
N GLU A 365 -31.85 -3.36 -9.15
CA GLU A 365 -31.62 -2.04 -9.74
C GLU A 365 -30.24 -1.49 -9.33
N ILE A 366 -29.17 -2.03 -9.87
CA ILE A 366 -27.79 -1.66 -9.51
C ILE A 366 -27.13 -0.67 -10.48
N GLY A 367 -27.84 -0.27 -11.55
CA GLY A 367 -27.32 0.59 -12.60
C GLY A 367 -26.59 -0.19 -13.71
N LYS A 368 -25.80 0.54 -14.52
CA LYS A 368 -25.05 -0.08 -15.62
C LYS A 368 -23.87 -0.90 -15.03
N PRO A 369 -23.66 -2.13 -15.51
CA PRO A 369 -22.45 -2.89 -15.18
C PRO A 369 -21.18 -2.14 -15.59
N ASP A 370 -20.34 -1.78 -14.63
CA ASP A 370 -19.10 -1.00 -14.80
C ASP A 370 -17.88 -1.66 -14.15
N GLY A 371 -18.11 -2.80 -13.48
CA GLY A 371 -17.08 -3.54 -12.72
C GLY A 371 -16.70 -2.89 -11.39
N VAL A 372 -17.37 -1.80 -10.97
CA VAL A 372 -17.17 -1.15 -9.67
C VAL A 372 -18.22 -1.64 -8.67
N ILE A 373 -17.77 -2.28 -7.60
CA ILE A 373 -18.66 -2.81 -6.56
C ILE A 373 -19.00 -1.70 -5.57
N GLY A 374 -19.99 -0.89 -5.96
CA GLY A 374 -20.53 0.18 -5.13
C GLY A 374 -21.59 -0.30 -4.12
N PRO A 375 -22.13 0.64 -3.30
CA PRO A 375 -23.12 0.31 -2.25
C PRO A 375 -24.37 -0.41 -2.80
N LYS A 376 -24.89 -0.02 -3.97
CA LYS A 376 -26.06 -0.65 -4.58
C LYS A 376 -25.81 -2.11 -4.98
N THR A 377 -24.66 -2.36 -5.64
CA THR A 377 -24.26 -3.72 -6.01
C THR A 377 -24.09 -4.59 -4.77
N ARG A 378 -23.48 -4.03 -3.72
CA ARG A 378 -23.23 -4.78 -2.48
C ARG A 378 -24.53 -5.10 -1.73
N ALA A 379 -25.46 -4.16 -1.65
CA ALA A 379 -26.78 -4.40 -1.07
C ALA A 379 -27.54 -5.50 -1.82
N ALA A 380 -27.49 -5.49 -3.17
CA ALA A 380 -28.06 -6.53 -4.01
C ALA A 380 -27.42 -7.90 -3.76
N VAL A 381 -26.10 -7.94 -3.59
CA VAL A 381 -25.38 -9.19 -3.22
C VAL A 381 -25.84 -9.72 -1.88
N ILE A 382 -25.93 -8.88 -0.85
CA ILE A 382 -26.40 -9.28 0.50
C ILE A 382 -27.80 -9.85 0.44
N ASP A 383 -28.74 -9.15 -0.24
CA ASP A 383 -30.13 -9.61 -0.37
C ASP A 383 -30.21 -10.94 -1.15
N TRP A 384 -29.46 -11.03 -2.26
CA TRP A 384 -29.43 -12.27 -3.04
C TRP A 384 -28.85 -13.44 -2.25
N GLN A 385 -27.74 -13.23 -1.52
CA GLN A 385 -27.13 -14.25 -0.66
C GLN A 385 -28.13 -14.74 0.39
N ALA A 386 -28.84 -13.82 1.06
CA ALA A 386 -29.85 -14.17 2.06
C ALA A 386 -30.96 -15.03 1.46
N ARG A 387 -31.50 -14.68 0.27
CA ARG A 387 -32.55 -15.48 -0.44
C ARG A 387 -32.04 -16.83 -0.92
N ALA A 388 -30.75 -16.93 -1.22
CA ALA A 388 -30.10 -18.17 -1.65
C ALA A 388 -29.67 -19.07 -0.47
N GLY A 389 -29.92 -18.67 0.78
CA GLY A 389 -29.49 -19.41 1.98
C GLY A 389 -27.98 -19.39 2.21
N LEU A 390 -27.28 -18.42 1.61
CA LEU A 390 -25.84 -18.18 1.80
C LEU A 390 -25.64 -17.16 2.90
N LEU A 391 -24.40 -17.09 3.42
CA LEU A 391 -24.02 -16.05 4.36
C LEU A 391 -24.17 -14.67 3.68
N PRO A 392 -25.04 -13.77 4.19
CA PRO A 392 -25.34 -12.49 3.56
C PRO A 392 -24.27 -11.43 3.88
N ASP A 393 -23.02 -11.76 3.56
CA ASP A 393 -21.84 -10.95 3.92
C ASP A 393 -21.48 -9.87 2.87
N GLY A 394 -22.12 -9.90 1.69
CA GLY A 394 -21.84 -8.93 0.62
C GLY A 394 -20.48 -9.12 -0.05
N HIS A 395 -19.76 -10.20 0.21
CA HIS A 395 -18.47 -10.46 -0.43
C HIS A 395 -18.67 -10.85 -1.91
N VAL A 396 -17.90 -10.19 -2.78
CA VAL A 396 -17.94 -10.40 -4.23
C VAL A 396 -16.73 -11.21 -4.65
N SER A 397 -16.97 -12.42 -5.16
CA SER A 397 -15.93 -13.41 -5.43
C SER A 397 -16.28 -14.35 -6.57
N GLY A 398 -15.33 -15.19 -6.99
CA GLY A 398 -15.55 -16.21 -7.99
C GLY A 398 -16.59 -17.26 -7.57
N ASN A 399 -16.63 -17.61 -6.27
CA ASN A 399 -17.67 -18.50 -5.75
C ASN A 399 -19.07 -17.88 -5.91
N LEU A 400 -19.21 -16.60 -5.58
CA LEU A 400 -20.47 -15.87 -5.75
C LEU A 400 -20.88 -15.79 -7.24
N LEU A 401 -19.91 -15.47 -8.13
CA LEU A 401 -20.19 -15.39 -9.57
C LEU A 401 -20.74 -16.72 -10.11
N ARG A 402 -20.11 -17.84 -9.73
CA ARG A 402 -20.60 -19.18 -10.10
C ARG A 402 -21.99 -19.50 -9.55
N ALA A 403 -22.26 -19.09 -8.31
CA ALA A 403 -23.56 -19.33 -7.69
C ALA A 403 -24.69 -18.48 -8.33
N LEU A 404 -24.36 -17.32 -8.88
CA LEU A 404 -25.30 -16.45 -9.61
C LEU A 404 -25.62 -16.95 -11.02
N SER A 405 -24.68 -17.67 -11.67
CA SER A 405 -24.79 -18.19 -13.04
C SER A 405 -25.73 -19.36 -13.12
#